data_c56958e7cd27ed3e1d8f49fb61b97b5b
#
_entry.id   c56958e7cd27ed3e1d8f49fb61b97b5b
#
_cell.length_a   1.000
_cell.length_b   1.000
_cell.length_c   1.000
_cell.angle_alpha   90.00
_cell.angle_beta   90.00
_cell.angle_gamma   90.00
#
_symmetry.space_group_name_H-M   'P 1'
#
loop_
_entity.id
_entity.type
_entity.pdbx_description
1 polymer ?
#
loop_
_entity_poly.entity_id
_entity_poly.type
_entity_poly.pdbx_seq_one_letter_code
_entity_poly.pdbx_strand_id
1 'polypeptide(L)'
;MAKLLKLRRGSTSQHSSFTGAEGEVTVDTDKDVLVVNDGSTAGGHPLAAEDMSNVSSASIAGRLATDSIAPAKIAAGALDTDVTIVSANITNGTIVNEDVNASAAIAGTKIA
;
A
#
# COMPACT_ATOMS: atom_id res chain seq x y z
N MET A 1 -23.62 3.06 36.00
CA MET A 1 -23.65 2.36 34.70
C MET A 1 -23.40 3.35 33.57
N ALA A 2 -22.51 3.02 32.64
CA ALA A 2 -22.24 3.85 31.46
C ALA A 2 -23.46 3.83 30.51
N LYS A 3 -23.77 4.98 29.92
CA LYS A 3 -24.82 5.09 28.91
C LYS A 3 -24.28 4.71 27.55
N LEU A 4 -25.10 4.03 26.73
CA LEU A 4 -24.77 3.66 25.37
C LEU A 4 -25.04 4.83 24.41
N LEU A 5 -24.02 5.25 23.69
CA LEU A 5 -24.15 6.19 22.57
C LEU A 5 -23.95 5.45 21.26
N LYS A 6 -24.90 5.57 20.35
CA LYS A 6 -24.78 5.00 19.01
C LYS A 6 -24.79 6.13 17.98
N LEU A 7 -23.81 6.12 17.09
CA LEU A 7 -23.78 7.02 15.95
C LEU A 7 -24.69 6.53 14.84
N ARG A 8 -25.11 7.43 13.94
CA ARG A 8 -25.80 7.06 12.70
C ARG A 8 -24.92 6.05 11.95
N ARG A 9 -25.55 5.02 11.39
CA ARG A 9 -24.85 3.92 10.75
C ARG A 9 -25.61 3.40 9.55
N GLY A 10 -24.90 2.72 8.67
CA GLY A 10 -25.46 2.05 7.52
C GLY A 10 -24.43 1.16 6.85
N SER A 11 -24.87 0.37 5.88
CA SER A 11 -23.98 -0.41 5.03
C SER A 11 -23.13 0.49 4.11
N THR A 12 -22.09 -0.05 3.51
CA THR A 12 -21.32 0.65 2.47
C THR A 12 -22.23 1.12 1.34
N SER A 13 -23.19 0.30 0.92
CA SER A 13 -24.15 0.63 -0.13
C SER A 13 -25.04 1.82 0.27
N GLN A 14 -25.52 1.83 1.52
CA GLN A 14 -26.34 2.94 2.03
C GLN A 14 -25.52 4.24 2.10
N HIS A 15 -24.25 4.18 2.52
CA HIS A 15 -23.37 5.34 2.53
C HIS A 15 -23.13 5.91 1.13
N SER A 16 -23.04 5.08 0.10
CA SER A 16 -22.72 5.52 -1.26
C SER A 16 -23.72 6.56 -1.82
N SER A 17 -24.94 6.59 -1.32
CA SER A 17 -25.98 7.55 -1.71
C SER A 17 -26.28 8.60 -0.63
N PHE A 18 -25.55 8.57 0.48
CA PHE A 18 -25.77 9.47 1.62
C PHE A 18 -24.69 10.54 1.69
N THR A 19 -25.12 11.80 1.77
CA THR A 19 -24.23 12.93 2.01
C THR A 19 -24.49 13.46 3.42
N GLY A 20 -23.59 13.16 4.34
CA GLY A 20 -23.69 13.63 5.71
C GLY A 20 -23.32 15.10 5.86
N ALA A 21 -23.75 15.72 6.95
CA ALA A 21 -23.38 17.09 7.26
C ALA A 21 -21.87 17.21 7.51
N GLU A 22 -21.31 18.39 7.25
CA GLU A 22 -19.91 18.68 7.58
C GLU A 22 -19.64 18.41 9.06
N GLY A 23 -18.62 17.61 9.33
CA GLY A 23 -18.23 17.22 10.69
C GLY A 23 -19.08 16.10 11.31
N GLU A 24 -20.09 15.59 10.60
CA GLU A 24 -20.83 14.41 11.07
C GLU A 24 -19.96 13.17 10.92
N VAL A 25 -19.95 12.33 11.96
CA VAL A 25 -19.29 11.02 11.93
C VAL A 25 -20.35 9.94 11.93
N THR A 26 -20.27 9.03 10.97
CA THR A 26 -21.15 7.88 10.83
C THR A 26 -20.37 6.59 10.89
N VAL A 27 -21.05 5.44 10.94
CA VAL A 27 -20.39 4.12 11.00
C VAL A 27 -20.79 3.31 9.77
N ASP A 28 -19.82 2.88 8.98
CA ASP A 28 -20.03 1.88 7.94
C ASP A 28 -19.99 0.50 8.59
N THR A 29 -21.14 -0.17 8.63
CA THR A 29 -21.29 -1.45 9.33
C THR A 29 -20.80 -2.65 8.54
N ASP A 30 -20.54 -2.52 7.24
CA ASP A 30 -19.93 -3.59 6.44
C ASP A 30 -18.43 -3.62 6.63
N LYS A 31 -17.82 -2.45 6.80
CA LYS A 31 -16.37 -2.29 6.98
C LYS A 31 -15.97 -2.14 8.45
N ASP A 32 -16.94 -1.93 9.34
CA ASP A 32 -16.72 -1.62 10.75
C ASP A 32 -15.75 -0.45 10.97
N VAL A 33 -15.91 0.61 10.19
CA VAL A 33 -15.07 1.81 10.28
C VAL A 33 -15.92 3.07 10.45
N LEU A 34 -15.29 4.11 11.00
CA LEU A 34 -15.90 5.43 11.04
C LEU A 34 -15.80 6.09 9.66
N VAL A 35 -16.80 6.90 9.34
CA VAL A 35 -16.85 7.72 8.13
C VAL A 35 -16.98 9.17 8.54
N VAL A 36 -16.08 10.00 8.11
CA VAL A 36 -16.12 11.45 8.32
C VAL A 36 -16.82 12.09 7.12
N ASN A 37 -17.85 12.89 7.40
CA ASN A 37 -18.64 13.55 6.36
C ASN A 37 -18.24 15.02 6.23
N ASP A 38 -18.23 15.53 5.00
CA ASP A 38 -17.80 16.88 4.64
C ASP A 38 -18.95 17.77 4.12
N GLY A 39 -20.18 17.29 4.19
CA GLY A 39 -21.33 18.02 3.69
C GLY A 39 -21.53 18.00 2.18
N SER A 40 -20.62 17.41 1.41
CA SER A 40 -20.68 17.45 -0.06
C SER A 40 -20.38 16.12 -0.75
N THR A 41 -19.55 15.28 -0.16
CA THR A 41 -19.15 14.01 -0.77
C THR A 41 -20.13 12.91 -0.39
N ALA A 42 -20.83 12.36 -1.40
CA ALA A 42 -21.65 11.17 -1.18
C ALA A 42 -20.77 9.99 -0.76
N GLY A 43 -21.16 9.32 0.31
CA GLY A 43 -20.37 8.24 0.90
C GLY A 43 -19.35 8.71 1.95
N GLY A 44 -19.08 10.00 2.06
CA GLY A 44 -18.12 10.54 3.00
C GLY A 44 -16.69 10.01 2.80
N HIS A 45 -15.90 10.08 3.85
CA HIS A 45 -14.49 9.66 3.85
C HIS A 45 -14.29 8.56 4.91
N PRO A 46 -14.36 7.26 4.52
CA PRO A 46 -14.10 6.16 5.45
C PRO A 46 -12.67 6.19 5.95
N LEU A 47 -12.50 5.96 7.25
CA LEU A 47 -11.17 5.82 7.84
C LEU A 47 -10.55 4.47 7.47
N ALA A 48 -9.22 4.40 7.44
CA ALA A 48 -8.53 3.15 7.23
C ALA A 48 -8.73 2.22 8.43
N ALA A 49 -9.00 0.94 8.16
CA ALA A 49 -8.97 -0.09 9.19
C ALA A 49 -7.54 -0.31 9.68
N GLU A 50 -7.37 -0.82 10.90
CA GLU A 50 -6.05 -1.08 11.49
C GLU A 50 -5.18 -1.97 10.58
N ASP A 51 -5.78 -2.98 9.97
CA ASP A 51 -5.12 -3.91 9.05
C ASP A 51 -5.07 -3.42 7.60
N MET A 52 -5.51 -2.20 7.34
CA MET A 52 -5.58 -1.60 6.01
C MET A 52 -6.49 -2.35 5.02
N SER A 53 -7.35 -3.25 5.49
CA SER A 53 -8.19 -4.10 4.63
C SER A 53 -9.13 -3.32 3.71
N ASN A 54 -9.53 -2.10 4.11
CA ASN A 54 -10.38 -1.22 3.31
C ASN A 54 -9.61 -0.18 2.49
N VAL A 55 -8.27 -0.27 2.44
CA VAL A 55 -7.42 0.62 1.64
C VAL A 55 -6.93 -0.15 0.42
N SER A 56 -7.15 0.40 -0.78
CA SER A 56 -6.73 -0.28 -2.01
C SER A 56 -5.21 -0.31 -2.15
N SER A 57 -4.69 -1.37 -2.79
CA SER A 57 -3.25 -1.48 -3.10
C SER A 57 -2.73 -0.26 -3.88
N ALA A 58 -3.54 0.27 -4.80
CA ALA A 58 -3.18 1.47 -5.57
C ALA A 58 -3.05 2.71 -4.67
N SER A 59 -3.91 2.86 -3.66
CA SER A 59 -3.82 3.96 -2.69
C SER A 59 -2.57 3.85 -1.84
N ILE A 60 -2.21 2.64 -1.40
CA ILE A 60 -0.98 2.38 -0.64
C ILE A 60 0.24 2.68 -1.52
N ALA A 61 0.29 2.12 -2.73
CA ALA A 61 1.40 2.33 -3.67
C ALA A 61 1.60 3.80 -4.00
N GLY A 62 0.51 4.55 -4.22
CA GLY A 62 0.57 5.98 -4.52
C GLY A 62 1.05 6.85 -3.36
N ARG A 63 1.11 6.32 -2.15
CA ARG A 63 1.61 7.02 -0.95
C ARG A 63 3.06 6.66 -0.61
N LEU A 64 3.63 5.65 -1.26
CA LEU A 64 5.03 5.30 -1.07
C LEU A 64 5.90 6.31 -1.82
N ALA A 65 6.64 7.12 -1.09
CA ALA A 65 7.63 8.01 -1.68
C ALA A 65 8.84 7.22 -2.14
N THR A 66 9.62 7.80 -3.06
CA THR A 66 10.91 7.25 -3.46
C THR A 66 11.78 7.04 -2.20
N ASP A 67 12.46 5.92 -2.14
CA ASP A 67 13.32 5.52 -1.00
C ASP A 67 12.59 5.32 0.33
N SER A 68 11.24 5.24 0.32
CA SER A 68 10.47 5.04 1.55
C SER A 68 10.52 3.61 2.09
N ILE A 69 10.91 2.64 1.27
CA ILE A 69 11.07 1.24 1.70
C ILE A 69 12.53 1.02 2.10
N ALA A 70 12.77 0.95 3.41
CA ALA A 70 14.11 0.66 3.92
C ALA A 70 14.56 -0.75 3.51
N PRO A 71 15.85 -0.96 3.20
CA PRO A 71 16.36 -2.28 2.80
C PRO A 71 15.99 -3.41 3.77
N ALA A 72 15.93 -3.13 5.07
CA ALA A 72 15.52 -4.11 6.08
C ALA A 72 14.06 -4.59 5.97
N LYS A 73 13.24 -3.89 5.18
CA LYS A 73 11.85 -4.30 4.91
C LYS A 73 11.73 -5.23 3.72
N ILE A 74 12.81 -5.40 2.96
CA ILE A 74 12.87 -6.32 1.82
C ILE A 74 13.54 -7.58 2.35
N ALA A 75 12.83 -8.70 2.38
CA ALA A 75 13.40 -9.96 2.86
C ALA A 75 14.59 -10.37 2.01
N ALA A 76 15.62 -10.94 2.65
CA ALA A 76 16.71 -11.59 1.93
C ALA A 76 16.16 -12.80 1.16
N GLY A 77 16.40 -12.85 -0.13
CA GLY A 77 15.91 -13.91 -0.99
C GLY A 77 15.84 -13.47 -2.45
N ALA A 78 15.29 -14.32 -3.27
CA ALA A 78 15.10 -14.01 -4.68
C ALA A 78 14.05 -12.90 -4.86
N LEU A 79 14.35 -11.91 -5.68
CA LEU A 79 13.37 -10.97 -6.18
C LEU A 79 12.42 -11.71 -7.12
N ASP A 80 11.16 -11.27 -7.15
CA ASP A 80 10.18 -11.83 -8.09
C ASP A 80 10.66 -11.65 -9.54
N THR A 81 10.27 -12.55 -10.40
CA THR A 81 10.65 -12.53 -11.82
C THR A 81 10.21 -11.27 -12.55
N ASP A 82 9.21 -10.58 -12.02
CA ASP A 82 8.71 -9.30 -12.57
C ASP A 82 9.57 -8.09 -12.20
N VAL A 83 10.57 -8.26 -11.32
CA VAL A 83 11.48 -7.18 -10.95
C VAL A 83 12.63 -7.07 -11.95
N THR A 84 12.67 -5.97 -12.68
CA THR A 84 13.75 -5.70 -13.62
C THR A 84 14.88 -4.96 -12.91
N ILE A 85 16.10 -5.51 -12.95
CA ILE A 85 17.31 -4.84 -12.48
C ILE A 85 18.02 -4.24 -13.70
N VAL A 86 18.10 -2.93 -13.74
CA VAL A 86 18.84 -2.21 -14.81
C VAL A 86 20.20 -1.75 -14.29
N SER A 87 21.10 -1.38 -15.20
CA SER A 87 22.46 -0.96 -14.84
C SER A 87 22.51 0.12 -13.76
N ALA A 88 21.58 1.04 -13.76
CA ALA A 88 21.48 2.10 -12.75
C ALA A 88 21.20 1.57 -11.33
N ASN A 89 20.68 0.36 -11.20
CA ASN A 89 20.44 -0.27 -9.91
C ASN A 89 21.68 -0.95 -9.33
N ILE A 90 22.74 -1.08 -10.13
CA ILE A 90 23.97 -1.78 -9.75
C ILE A 90 25.10 -0.74 -9.69
N THR A 91 25.65 -0.53 -8.50
CA THR A 91 26.82 0.34 -8.34
C THR A 91 28.05 -0.33 -8.99
N ASN A 92 28.80 0.44 -9.75
CA ASN A 92 30.06 -0.09 -10.37
C ASN A 92 30.96 -0.73 -9.31
N GLY A 93 31.47 -1.92 -9.62
CA GLY A 93 32.35 -2.67 -8.75
C GLY A 93 31.66 -3.49 -7.65
N THR A 94 30.33 -3.50 -7.59
CA THR A 94 29.62 -4.32 -6.60
C THR A 94 29.48 -5.78 -7.00
N ILE A 95 29.50 -6.08 -8.31
CA ILE A 95 29.46 -7.47 -8.79
C ILE A 95 30.92 -7.97 -8.86
N VAL A 96 31.22 -8.92 -8.02
CA VAL A 96 32.55 -9.53 -7.94
C VAL A 96 32.51 -10.99 -8.41
N ASN A 97 33.65 -11.65 -8.48
CA ASN A 97 33.78 -13.02 -8.99
C ASN A 97 32.84 -14.00 -8.24
N GLU A 98 32.72 -13.83 -6.94
CA GLU A 98 31.91 -14.69 -6.08
C GLU A 98 30.44 -14.57 -6.36
N ASP A 99 29.98 -13.44 -6.94
CA ASP A 99 28.56 -13.21 -7.29
C ASP A 99 28.19 -13.89 -8.61
N VAL A 100 29.18 -14.33 -9.38
CA VAL A 100 28.97 -14.99 -10.67
C VAL A 100 29.14 -16.50 -10.50
N ASN A 101 28.11 -17.25 -10.88
CA ASN A 101 28.18 -18.72 -10.81
C ASN A 101 29.36 -19.23 -11.65
N ALA A 102 30.20 -20.10 -11.06
CA ALA A 102 31.38 -20.65 -11.73
C ALA A 102 31.09 -21.38 -13.06
N SER A 103 29.85 -21.84 -13.22
CA SER A 103 29.36 -22.50 -14.44
C SER A 103 28.65 -21.53 -15.40
N ALA A 104 28.63 -20.24 -15.12
CA ALA A 104 28.01 -19.27 -16.00
C ALA A 104 28.77 -19.18 -17.32
N ALA A 105 28.13 -19.53 -18.42
CA ALA A 105 28.70 -19.44 -19.76
C ALA A 105 28.63 -17.99 -20.28
N ILE A 106 29.45 -17.10 -19.69
CA ILE A 106 29.51 -15.70 -20.13
C ILE A 106 30.38 -15.60 -21.39
N ALA A 107 29.75 -15.18 -22.51
CA ALA A 107 30.48 -15.02 -23.76
C ALA A 107 31.59 -13.96 -23.62
N GLY A 108 32.80 -14.23 -24.14
CA GLY A 108 33.94 -13.32 -24.09
C GLY A 108 33.66 -11.92 -24.63
N THR A 109 32.71 -11.79 -25.55
CA THR A 109 32.26 -10.51 -26.09
C THR A 109 31.55 -9.64 -25.06
N LYS A 110 31.16 -10.20 -23.92
CA LYS A 110 30.54 -9.48 -22.79
C LYS A 110 31.57 -9.04 -21.74
N ILE A 111 32.79 -9.50 -21.88
CA ILE A 111 33.93 -9.21 -20.99
C ILE A 111 34.99 -8.55 -21.84
N ALA A 112 35.11 -7.27 -21.72
CA ALA A 112 36.11 -6.51 -22.48
C ALA A 112 37.44 -6.44 -21.73
#